data_8b72a0076dd6ec6aec4db19b7fe971d1
#
_entry.id   8b72a0076dd6ec6aec4db19b7fe971d1
#
_cell.length_a   1.000
_cell.length_b   1.000
_cell.length_c   1.000
_cell.angle_alpha   90.00
_cell.angle_beta   90.00
_cell.angle_gamma   90.00
#
_symmetry.space_group_name_H-M   'P 1'
#
loop_
_entity.id
_entity.type
_entity.pdbx_description
1 polymer ?
#
loop_
_entity_poly.entity_id
_entity_poly.type
_entity_poly.pdbx_seq_one_letter_code
_entity_poly.pdbx_strand_id
1 'polypeptide(L)'
;MGNRGRLVEEPNYRRNGMSGVQCVERNGKKLYVKRMTHHLFHSVRYPFGRPTIVREVAVIKELERAGVIVPKIVFGEAVKIEGEWRALLVTEDMAGFISIADWYARHAVSPYSDEVRQAMLKAVALAFKKMHSVNRQHGCCYVRHIYVKTEGKAEAGFLDL
;
A
#
# COMPACT_ATOMS: atom_id res chain seq x y z
N MET A 1 28.82 1.69 -5.20
CA MET A 1 28.23 2.39 -4.04
C MET A 1 26.72 2.10 -4.04
N GLY A 2 26.25 1.26 -3.11
CA GLY A 2 24.84 0.88 -3.06
C GLY A 2 24.00 2.05 -2.56
N ASN A 3 23.05 2.47 -3.36
CA ASN A 3 22.07 3.47 -2.99
C ASN A 3 21.20 2.89 -1.84
N ARG A 4 21.53 3.23 -0.58
CA ARG A 4 20.73 2.84 0.59
C ARG A 4 19.45 3.66 0.53
N GLY A 5 18.33 3.01 0.20
CA GLY A 5 17.03 3.64 0.20
C GLY A 5 16.71 4.29 1.55
N ARG A 6 15.95 5.39 1.52
CA ARG A 6 15.47 6.07 2.73
C ARG A 6 14.36 5.21 3.36
N LEU A 7 14.46 4.92 4.66
CA LEU A 7 13.37 4.31 5.42
C LEU A 7 12.12 5.21 5.34
N VAL A 8 10.98 4.61 5.06
CA VAL A 8 9.69 5.29 5.05
C VAL A 8 9.07 5.28 6.43
N GLU A 9 9.19 4.14 7.13
CA GLU A 9 8.74 3.94 8.50
C GLU A 9 9.75 3.07 9.24
N GLU A 10 9.76 3.16 10.57
CA GLU A 10 10.54 2.22 11.37
C GLU A 10 10.06 0.79 11.16
N PRO A 11 10.99 -0.20 11.14
CA PRO A 11 10.60 -1.59 10.95
C PRO A 11 9.62 -2.05 12.02
N ASN A 12 8.52 -2.66 11.61
CA ASN A 12 7.53 -3.23 12.51
C ASN A 12 7.95 -4.67 12.88
N TYR A 13 8.02 -4.94 14.17
CA TYR A 13 8.36 -6.25 14.71
C TYR A 13 7.12 -6.91 15.30
N ARG A 14 6.73 -8.07 14.79
CA ARG A 14 5.59 -8.86 15.30
C ARG A 14 5.98 -10.34 15.40
N ARG A 15 5.79 -10.97 16.58
CA ARG A 15 5.92 -12.43 16.78
C ARG A 15 7.16 -13.04 16.11
N ASN A 16 8.32 -12.51 16.37
CA ASN A 16 9.60 -12.87 15.74
C ASN A 16 9.72 -12.55 14.24
N GLY A 17 8.77 -11.85 13.64
CA GLY A 17 8.83 -11.38 12.27
C GLY A 17 9.12 -9.88 12.18
N MET A 18 9.74 -9.47 11.09
CA MET A 18 10.05 -8.08 10.78
C MET A 18 9.41 -7.68 9.46
N SER A 19 8.88 -6.47 9.41
CA SER A 19 8.44 -5.81 8.16
C SER A 19 8.99 -4.40 8.13
N GLY A 20 9.63 -4.02 7.02
CA GLY A 20 10.15 -2.67 6.82
C GLY A 20 9.98 -2.22 5.39
N VAL A 21 9.73 -0.91 5.20
CA VAL A 21 9.54 -0.28 3.90
C VAL A 21 10.62 0.77 3.67
N GLN A 22 11.26 0.69 2.52
CA GLN A 22 12.26 1.67 2.07
C GLN A 22 11.80 2.29 0.74
N CYS A 23 11.94 3.61 0.63
CA CYS A 23 11.82 4.29 -0.66
C CYS A 23 13.21 4.33 -1.31
N VAL A 24 13.28 3.86 -2.54
CA VAL A 24 14.50 3.92 -3.37
C VAL A 24 14.17 4.65 -4.65
N GLU A 25 15.11 5.45 -5.13
CA GLU A 25 15.00 6.09 -6.43
C GLU A 25 15.94 5.38 -7.41
N ARG A 26 15.38 4.92 -8.53
CA ARG A 26 16.15 4.25 -9.58
C ARG A 26 15.66 4.70 -10.96
N ASN A 27 16.58 5.18 -11.79
CA ASN A 27 16.28 5.67 -13.15
C ASN A 27 15.17 6.74 -13.17
N GLY A 28 15.17 7.67 -12.21
CA GLY A 28 14.17 8.74 -12.09
C GLY A 28 12.80 8.27 -11.59
N LYS A 29 12.65 6.98 -11.21
CA LYS A 29 11.42 6.43 -10.64
C LYS A 29 11.58 6.16 -9.15
N LYS A 30 10.58 6.54 -8.36
CA LYS A 30 10.46 6.17 -6.96
C LYS A 30 9.84 4.78 -6.85
N LEU A 31 10.49 3.92 -6.09
CA LEU A 31 10.04 2.56 -5.80
C LEU A 31 9.97 2.37 -4.28
N TYR A 32 8.94 1.68 -3.83
CA TYR A 32 8.79 1.27 -2.44
C TYR A 32 9.14 -0.21 -2.32
N VAL A 33 10.10 -0.50 -1.46
CA VAL A 33 10.65 -1.85 -1.25
C VAL A 33 10.27 -2.31 0.15
N LYS A 34 9.27 -3.18 0.24
CA LYS A 34 8.79 -3.80 1.48
C LYS A 34 9.50 -5.14 1.66
N ARG A 35 10.30 -5.26 2.72
CA ARG A 35 10.99 -6.50 3.09
C ARG A 35 10.33 -7.08 4.33
N MET A 36 10.10 -8.38 4.30
CA MET A 36 9.55 -9.11 5.43
C MET A 36 10.38 -10.36 5.72
N THR A 37 10.62 -10.61 7.00
CA THR A 37 11.25 -11.85 7.50
C THR A 37 10.30 -12.46 8.51
N HIS A 38 9.96 -13.75 8.33
CA HIS A 38 9.11 -14.53 9.22
C HIS A 38 7.76 -13.87 9.60
N HIS A 39 7.25 -12.98 8.73
CA HIS A 39 5.97 -12.31 8.93
C HIS A 39 4.86 -13.14 8.29
N LEU A 40 4.24 -14.03 9.09
CA LEU A 40 3.31 -15.05 8.62
C LEU A 40 1.87 -14.74 9.04
N PHE A 41 0.91 -15.14 8.19
CA PHE A 41 -0.48 -15.32 8.57
C PHE A 41 -0.82 -16.80 8.63
N HIS A 42 -1.75 -17.17 9.52
CA HIS A 42 -2.24 -18.54 9.70
C HIS A 42 -3.71 -18.58 9.32
N SER A 43 -4.12 -19.69 8.75
CA SER A 43 -5.53 -19.99 8.44
C SER A 43 -5.73 -21.50 8.45
N VAL A 44 -6.98 -21.95 8.38
CA VAL A 44 -7.31 -23.39 8.25
C VAL A 44 -6.58 -24.00 7.05
N ARG A 45 -6.48 -23.28 5.95
CA ARG A 45 -5.76 -23.73 4.73
C ARG A 45 -4.23 -23.69 4.90
N TYR A 46 -3.72 -22.87 5.80
CA TYR A 46 -2.27 -22.69 6.03
C TYR A 46 -1.95 -22.74 7.52
N PRO A 47 -2.08 -23.92 8.17
CA PRO A 47 -1.88 -24.05 9.63
C PRO A 47 -0.46 -23.74 10.05
N PHE A 48 0.53 -24.02 9.20
CA PHE A 48 1.95 -23.74 9.46
C PHE A 48 2.39 -22.32 9.08
N GLY A 49 1.44 -21.46 8.70
CA GLY A 49 1.68 -20.09 8.29
C GLY A 49 2.13 -19.95 6.83
N ARG A 50 1.82 -18.80 6.27
CA ARG A 50 2.25 -18.37 4.93
C ARG A 50 2.65 -16.88 4.99
N PRO A 51 3.66 -16.42 4.25
CA PRO A 51 4.05 -15.02 4.23
C PRO A 51 2.89 -14.10 3.86
N THR A 52 2.65 -13.06 4.67
CA THR A 52 1.56 -12.09 4.45
C THR A 52 1.65 -11.41 3.10
N ILE A 53 2.87 -11.20 2.59
CA ILE A 53 3.12 -10.57 1.28
C ILE A 53 2.47 -11.34 0.12
N VAL A 54 2.36 -12.67 0.21
CA VAL A 54 1.70 -13.48 -0.83
C VAL A 54 0.21 -13.13 -0.94
N ARG A 55 -0.43 -12.88 0.21
CA ARG A 55 -1.81 -12.43 0.26
C ARG A 55 -1.95 -10.99 -0.24
N GLU A 56 -1.05 -10.10 0.20
CA GLU A 56 -1.02 -8.70 -0.23
C GLU A 56 -0.88 -8.57 -1.75
N VAL A 57 0.07 -9.29 -2.36
CA VAL A 57 0.26 -9.35 -3.82
C VAL A 57 -1.00 -9.82 -4.54
N ALA A 58 -1.66 -10.87 -4.03
CA ALA A 58 -2.87 -11.41 -4.63
C ALA A 58 -4.02 -10.39 -4.58
N VAL A 59 -4.20 -9.71 -3.44
CA VAL A 59 -5.22 -8.68 -3.25
C VAL A 59 -4.97 -7.47 -4.14
N ILE A 60 -3.73 -6.96 -4.22
CA ILE A 60 -3.37 -5.84 -5.11
C ILE A 60 -3.75 -6.18 -6.56
N LYS A 61 -3.35 -7.35 -7.07
CA LYS A 61 -3.66 -7.78 -8.44
C LYS A 61 -5.16 -7.91 -8.70
N GLU A 62 -5.93 -8.37 -7.72
CA GLU A 62 -7.38 -8.49 -7.85
C GLU A 62 -8.06 -7.13 -7.88
N LEU A 63 -7.66 -6.22 -7.00
CA LEU A 63 -8.19 -4.86 -6.95
C LEU A 63 -7.82 -4.04 -8.19
N GLU A 64 -6.60 -4.21 -8.70
CA GLU A 64 -6.17 -3.60 -9.97
C GLU A 64 -7.09 -4.03 -11.13
N ARG A 65 -7.40 -5.34 -11.25
CA ARG A 65 -8.34 -5.86 -12.26
C ARG A 65 -9.75 -5.32 -12.09
N ALA A 66 -10.16 -5.03 -10.86
CA ALA A 66 -11.45 -4.41 -10.54
C ALA A 66 -11.48 -2.89 -10.80
N GLY A 67 -10.37 -2.31 -11.26
CA GLY A 67 -10.24 -0.87 -11.53
C GLY A 67 -10.15 -0.03 -10.26
N VAL A 68 -9.74 -0.62 -9.15
CA VAL A 68 -9.34 0.10 -7.93
C VAL A 68 -7.90 0.56 -8.12
N ILE A 69 -7.63 1.82 -7.78
CA ILE A 69 -6.28 2.37 -7.85
C ILE A 69 -5.47 1.82 -6.66
N VAL A 70 -4.41 1.11 -6.99
CA VAL A 70 -3.45 0.49 -6.06
C VAL A 70 -2.04 0.66 -6.60
N PRO A 71 -0.99 0.51 -5.77
CA PRO A 71 0.38 0.59 -6.27
C PRO A 71 0.67 -0.49 -7.29
N LYS A 72 1.30 -0.12 -8.38
CA LYS A 72 1.71 -1.08 -9.41
C LYS A 72 2.84 -1.96 -8.90
N ILE A 73 2.64 -3.27 -8.93
CA ILE A 73 3.65 -4.25 -8.53
C ILE A 73 4.73 -4.35 -9.61
N VAL A 74 5.99 -4.14 -9.19
CA VAL A 74 7.18 -4.40 -10.00
C VAL A 74 7.71 -5.80 -9.74
N PHE A 75 7.70 -6.21 -8.46
CA PHE A 75 8.15 -7.53 -8.01
C PHE A 75 7.44 -7.92 -6.72
N GLY A 76 7.10 -9.18 -6.54
CA GLY A 76 6.47 -9.64 -5.30
C GLY A 76 6.58 -11.15 -5.14
N GLU A 77 7.49 -11.61 -4.28
CA GLU A 77 7.73 -13.02 -4.01
C GLU A 77 8.11 -13.29 -2.56
N ALA A 78 7.95 -14.55 -2.16
CA ALA A 78 8.40 -15.07 -0.88
C ALA A 78 9.11 -16.41 -1.08
N VAL A 79 10.25 -16.56 -0.43
CA VAL A 79 11.09 -17.76 -0.47
C VAL A 79 11.41 -18.25 0.94
N LYS A 80 11.68 -19.53 1.10
CA LYS A 80 12.14 -20.11 2.36
C LYS A 80 13.64 -20.38 2.25
N ILE A 81 14.45 -19.73 3.08
CA ILE A 81 15.90 -19.87 3.11
C ILE A 81 16.28 -20.34 4.51
N GLU A 82 16.98 -21.47 4.62
CA GLU A 82 17.42 -22.04 5.91
C GLU A 82 16.30 -22.17 6.96
N GLY A 83 15.10 -22.54 6.49
CA GLY A 83 13.93 -22.68 7.36
C GLY A 83 13.14 -21.40 7.60
N GLU A 84 13.69 -20.23 7.28
CA GLU A 84 13.05 -18.92 7.47
C GLU A 84 12.37 -18.41 6.20
N TRP A 85 11.17 -17.86 6.36
CA TRP A 85 10.49 -17.15 5.27
C TRP A 85 11.04 -15.74 5.12
N ARG A 86 11.49 -15.42 3.92
CA ARG A 86 11.85 -14.07 3.48
C ARG A 86 10.95 -13.66 2.35
N ALA A 87 10.47 -12.43 2.37
CA ALA A 87 9.57 -11.92 1.36
C ALA A 87 9.95 -10.49 0.94
N LEU A 88 9.73 -10.20 -0.34
CA LEU A 88 10.03 -8.93 -0.96
C LEU A 88 8.86 -8.50 -1.84
N LEU A 89 8.36 -7.27 -1.61
CA LEU A 89 7.42 -6.60 -2.49
C LEU A 89 8.03 -5.27 -2.93
N VAL A 90 8.06 -5.05 -4.23
CA VAL A 90 8.49 -3.79 -4.83
C VAL A 90 7.31 -3.22 -5.62
N THR A 91 6.94 -1.99 -5.30
CA THR A 91 5.87 -1.27 -5.99
C THR A 91 6.35 0.07 -6.52
N GLU A 92 5.74 0.55 -7.59
CA GLU A 92 5.94 1.92 -8.06
C GLU A 92 5.24 2.93 -7.13
N ASP A 93 5.76 4.16 -7.11
CA ASP A 93 5.11 5.28 -6.44
C ASP A 93 3.75 5.58 -7.08
N MET A 94 2.78 5.94 -6.27
CA MET A 94 1.49 6.47 -6.73
C MET A 94 1.65 7.97 -7.03
N ALA A 95 2.30 8.27 -8.16
CA ALA A 95 2.66 9.63 -8.53
C ALA A 95 1.45 10.58 -8.54
N GLY A 96 1.58 11.71 -7.85
CA GLY A 96 0.53 12.71 -7.70
C GLY A 96 -0.53 12.40 -6.63
N PHE A 97 -0.45 11.22 -5.98
CA PHE A 97 -1.31 10.90 -4.84
C PHE A 97 -0.61 11.22 -3.52
N ILE A 98 -1.40 11.66 -2.55
CA ILE A 98 -0.97 11.85 -1.15
C ILE A 98 -1.95 11.16 -0.23
N SER A 99 -1.52 10.79 0.97
CA SER A 99 -2.44 10.21 1.96
C SER A 99 -3.53 11.22 2.36
N ILE A 100 -4.70 10.73 2.77
CA ILE A 100 -5.74 11.61 3.33
C ILE A 100 -5.21 12.38 4.56
N ALA A 101 -4.34 11.77 5.36
CA ALA A 101 -3.70 12.43 6.49
C ALA A 101 -2.90 13.65 6.04
N ASP A 102 -2.04 13.50 5.02
CA ASP A 102 -1.26 14.61 4.46
C ASP A 102 -2.14 15.63 3.73
N TRP A 103 -3.21 15.17 3.09
CA TRP A 103 -4.16 16.06 2.43
C TRP A 103 -4.84 17.00 3.44
N TYR A 104 -5.29 16.47 4.59
CA TYR A 104 -5.86 17.30 5.66
C TYR A 104 -4.81 18.18 6.34
N ALA A 105 -3.59 17.72 6.52
CA ALA A 105 -2.50 18.54 7.04
C ALA A 105 -2.21 19.75 6.13
N ARG A 106 -2.20 19.55 4.81
CA ARG A 106 -2.06 20.64 3.83
C ARG A 106 -3.26 21.58 3.86
N HIS A 107 -4.48 21.06 3.98
CA HIS A 107 -5.70 21.86 4.09
C HIS A 107 -5.70 22.78 5.29
N ALA A 108 -5.12 22.38 6.42
CA ALA A 108 -5.00 23.21 7.61
C ALA A 108 -4.10 24.46 7.38
N VAL A 109 -3.12 24.36 6.47
CA VAL A 109 -2.20 25.45 6.13
C VAL A 109 -2.72 26.29 4.95
N SER A 110 -3.31 25.62 3.95
CA SER A 110 -3.88 26.24 2.75
C SER A 110 -5.23 25.59 2.42
N PRO A 111 -6.34 26.19 2.87
CA PRO A 111 -7.67 25.57 2.73
C PRO A 111 -8.06 25.29 1.28
N TYR A 112 -8.53 24.07 1.03
CA TYR A 112 -9.18 23.73 -0.24
C TYR A 112 -10.63 24.21 -0.25
N SER A 113 -11.18 24.46 -1.43
CA SER A 113 -12.60 24.79 -1.56
C SER A 113 -13.50 23.60 -1.18
N ASP A 114 -14.77 23.89 -0.88
CA ASP A 114 -15.76 22.86 -0.56
C ASP A 114 -15.98 21.89 -1.72
N GLU A 115 -15.91 22.37 -2.97
CA GLU A 115 -16.04 21.54 -4.16
C GLU A 115 -14.90 20.53 -4.26
N VAL A 116 -13.66 20.95 -4.00
CA VAL A 116 -12.49 20.06 -3.98
C VAL A 116 -12.63 19.00 -2.89
N ARG A 117 -13.07 19.41 -1.68
CA ARG A 117 -13.30 18.49 -0.58
C ARG A 117 -14.38 17.47 -0.88
N GLN A 118 -15.51 17.90 -1.45
CA GLN A 118 -16.60 17.01 -1.84
C GLN A 118 -16.18 16.06 -2.98
N ALA A 119 -15.44 16.55 -3.97
CA ALA A 119 -14.91 15.73 -5.05
C ALA A 119 -13.96 14.63 -4.51
N MET A 120 -13.09 14.97 -3.56
CA MET A 120 -12.20 14.02 -2.89
C MET A 120 -13.00 12.96 -2.14
N LEU A 121 -13.98 13.35 -1.30
CA LEU A 121 -14.82 12.41 -0.56
C LEU A 121 -15.60 11.47 -1.48
N LYS A 122 -16.14 12.00 -2.59
CA LYS A 122 -16.81 11.20 -3.60
C LYS A 122 -15.86 10.20 -4.27
N ALA A 123 -14.63 10.60 -4.59
CA ALA A 123 -13.62 9.71 -5.15
C ALA A 123 -13.29 8.56 -4.18
N VAL A 124 -13.11 8.85 -2.88
CA VAL A 124 -12.88 7.84 -1.83
C VAL A 124 -14.06 6.88 -1.74
N ALA A 125 -15.29 7.39 -1.68
CA ALA A 125 -16.50 6.54 -1.63
C ALA A 125 -16.61 5.62 -2.85
N LEU A 126 -16.31 6.12 -4.05
CA LEU A 126 -16.30 5.32 -5.28
C LEU A 126 -15.19 4.25 -5.28
N ALA A 127 -14.01 4.55 -4.74
CA ALA A 127 -12.94 3.57 -4.60
C ALA A 127 -13.33 2.43 -3.65
N PHE A 128 -13.93 2.74 -2.49
CA PHE A 128 -14.49 1.73 -1.59
C PHE A 128 -15.61 0.91 -2.23
N LYS A 129 -16.54 1.58 -2.95
CA LYS A 129 -17.60 0.87 -3.68
C LYS A 129 -17.04 -0.17 -4.65
N LYS A 130 -16.00 0.18 -5.42
CA LYS A 130 -15.32 -0.76 -6.31
C LYS A 130 -14.66 -1.92 -5.56
N MET A 131 -13.96 -1.63 -4.44
CA MET A 131 -13.35 -2.66 -3.61
C MET A 131 -14.42 -3.64 -3.06
N HIS A 132 -15.52 -3.11 -2.55
CA HIS A 132 -16.61 -3.93 -1.99
C HIS A 132 -17.35 -4.73 -3.07
N SER A 133 -17.41 -4.24 -4.32
CA SER A 133 -18.07 -4.97 -5.42
C SER A 133 -17.37 -6.28 -5.79
N VAL A 134 -16.10 -6.45 -5.40
CA VAL A 134 -15.35 -7.70 -5.54
C VAL A 134 -15.18 -8.44 -4.22
N ASN A 135 -16.08 -8.20 -3.26
CA ASN A 135 -16.10 -8.83 -1.93
C ASN A 135 -14.78 -8.64 -1.15
N ARG A 136 -14.14 -7.49 -1.33
CA ARG A 136 -12.94 -7.10 -0.58
C ARG A 136 -13.24 -5.94 0.34
N GLN A 137 -12.55 -5.92 1.48
CA GLN A 137 -12.54 -4.81 2.42
C GLN A 137 -11.09 -4.52 2.84
N HIS A 138 -10.83 -3.27 3.20
CA HIS A 138 -9.51 -2.85 3.64
C HIS A 138 -9.27 -3.30 5.10
N GLY A 139 -8.32 -4.22 5.31
CA GLY A 139 -8.03 -4.78 6.64
C GLY A 139 -7.42 -3.78 7.62
N CYS A 140 -6.74 -2.75 7.13
CA CYS A 140 -6.08 -1.69 7.91
C CYS A 140 -6.49 -0.31 7.40
N CYS A 141 -7.81 0.00 7.46
CA CYS A 141 -8.41 1.22 6.92
C CYS A 141 -8.07 2.47 7.75
N TYR A 142 -6.82 2.89 7.71
CA TYR A 142 -6.38 4.15 8.31
C TYR A 142 -6.29 5.25 7.25
N VAL A 143 -6.49 6.50 7.65
CA VAL A 143 -6.40 7.68 6.75
C VAL A 143 -5.05 7.81 6.04
N ARG A 144 -3.98 7.28 6.62
CA ARG A 144 -2.65 7.20 5.99
C ARG A 144 -2.52 6.15 4.89
N HIS A 145 -3.47 5.20 4.80
CA HIS A 145 -3.49 4.14 3.78
C HIS A 145 -4.47 4.42 2.65
N ILE A 146 -5.24 5.50 2.75
CA ILE A 146 -6.13 5.99 1.70
C ILE A 146 -5.43 7.16 1.02
N TYR A 147 -5.15 7.02 -0.24
CA TYR A 147 -4.43 7.99 -1.05
C TYR A 147 -5.37 8.71 -2.00
N VAL A 148 -5.19 10.01 -2.14
CA VAL A 148 -6.05 10.86 -2.98
C VAL A 148 -5.21 11.76 -3.88
N LYS A 149 -5.75 12.03 -5.05
CA LYS A 149 -5.27 13.03 -6.00
C LYS A 149 -6.43 13.96 -6.30
N THR A 150 -6.25 15.26 -6.07
CA THR A 150 -7.30 16.26 -6.25
C THR A 150 -6.97 17.28 -7.36
N GLU A 151 -5.78 17.19 -7.94
CA GLU A 151 -5.39 17.96 -9.11
C GLU A 151 -6.01 17.35 -10.37
N GLY A 152 -6.84 18.12 -11.07
CA GLY A 152 -7.64 17.64 -12.18
C GLY A 152 -8.85 16.83 -11.72
N LYS A 153 -9.06 15.63 -12.29
CA LYS A 153 -10.11 14.72 -11.84
C LYS A 153 -9.73 14.10 -10.49
N ALA A 154 -10.62 14.26 -9.51
CA ALA A 154 -10.40 13.65 -8.20
C ALA A 154 -10.41 12.12 -8.28
N GLU A 155 -9.37 11.49 -7.74
CA GLU A 155 -9.18 10.04 -7.72
C GLU A 155 -8.75 9.59 -6.33
N ALA A 156 -9.07 8.33 -5.97
CA ALA A 156 -8.64 7.73 -4.72
C ALA A 156 -8.17 6.29 -4.94
N GLY A 157 -7.19 5.87 -4.12
CA GLY A 157 -6.61 4.54 -4.12
C GLY A 157 -6.17 4.11 -2.74
N PHE A 158 -5.65 2.91 -2.62
CA PHE A 158 -5.34 2.29 -1.34
C PHE A 158 -3.93 1.71 -1.28
N LEU A 159 -3.34 1.78 -0.09
CA LEU A 159 -2.11 1.11 0.29
C LEU A 159 -2.35 0.12 1.43
N ASP A 160 -1.41 -0.81 1.64
CA ASP A 160 -1.35 -1.73 2.80
C ASP A 160 -2.61 -2.61 2.96
N LEU A 161 -2.93 -3.35 1.91
CA LEU A 161 -4.16 -4.12 1.66
C LEU A 161 -4.15 -5.52 2.29
#